data_9be510941f965c9c7faca46eb922fe7c
#
_entry.id   9be510941f965c9c7faca46eb922fe7c
#
_cell.length_a   1.000
_cell.length_b   1.000
_cell.length_c   1.000
_cell.angle_alpha   90.00
_cell.angle_beta   90.00
_cell.angle_gamma   90.00
#
_symmetry.space_group_name_H-M   'P 1'
#
loop_
_entity.id
_entity.type
_entity.pdbx_description
1 polymer ?
#
loop_
_entity_poly.entity_id
_entity_poly.type
_entity_poly.pdbx_seq_one_letter_code
_entity_poly.pdbx_strand_id
1 'polypeptide(L)'
;MADVGLVGLPNAGKSTLLASISSARPKIADYPFTTLQPHLGIVKYGEYQSFVMADIPGIIEGASKGKGLGHQFLKHIERTRLLLFLIDTLEKDPADTYELLKQELLNHHPDLTIRKHIIVGTKIDINADHKDWEKIDKDYLIISSISGAGIPELIKRIGQLLNEN
;
A
#
# COMPACT_ATOMS: atom_id res chain seq x y z
N MET A 1 -12.07 9.23 -2.25
CA MET A 1 -11.42 8.78 -1.02
C MET A 1 -10.93 7.35 -1.19
N ALA A 2 -9.76 7.05 -0.66
CA ALA A 2 -9.19 5.72 -0.82
C ALA A 2 -9.66 4.79 0.30
N ASP A 3 -9.98 3.55 -0.06
CA ASP A 3 -10.27 2.48 0.91
C ASP A 3 -8.99 1.81 1.37
N VAL A 4 -8.01 1.72 0.47
CA VAL A 4 -6.74 1.03 0.68
C VAL A 4 -5.59 1.98 0.39
N GLY A 5 -4.66 2.08 1.33
CA GLY A 5 -3.46 2.89 1.17
C GLY A 5 -2.21 2.03 1.02
N LEU A 6 -1.34 2.40 0.10
CA LEU A 6 -0.07 1.72 -0.12
C LEU A 6 1.03 2.40 0.70
N VAL A 7 1.73 1.61 1.50
CA VAL A 7 2.85 2.06 2.33
C VAL A 7 4.09 1.29 1.90
N GLY A 8 5.17 2.00 1.61
CA GLY A 8 6.41 1.35 1.20
C GLY A 8 7.49 2.36 0.88
N LEU A 9 8.72 1.89 0.81
CA LEU A 9 9.85 2.69 0.36
C LEU A 9 9.70 3.03 -1.13
N PRO A 10 10.41 4.05 -1.64
CA PRO A 10 10.24 4.52 -3.02
C PRO A 10 10.32 3.43 -4.09
N ASN A 11 11.17 2.42 -3.89
CA ASN A 11 11.39 1.37 -4.88
C ASN A 11 10.61 0.09 -4.60
N ALA A 12 9.63 0.13 -3.70
CA ALA A 12 8.89 -1.08 -3.30
C ALA A 12 7.90 -1.58 -4.34
N GLY A 13 7.61 -0.79 -5.38
CA GLY A 13 6.70 -1.20 -6.45
C GLY A 13 5.26 -0.74 -6.29
N LYS A 14 5.04 0.33 -5.51
CA LYS A 14 3.69 0.86 -5.26
C LYS A 14 2.97 1.28 -6.55
N SER A 15 3.61 2.12 -7.34
CA SER A 15 3.03 2.59 -8.61
C SER A 15 2.82 1.46 -9.61
N THR A 16 3.75 0.51 -9.65
CA THR A 16 3.65 -0.65 -10.55
C THR A 16 2.48 -1.54 -10.15
N LEU A 17 2.31 -1.79 -8.86
CA LEU A 17 1.17 -2.56 -8.38
C LEU A 17 -0.13 -1.86 -8.73
N LEU A 18 -0.22 -0.57 -8.44
CA LEU A 18 -1.43 0.20 -8.70
C LEU A 18 -1.81 0.15 -10.19
N ALA A 19 -0.82 0.30 -11.07
CA ALA A 19 -1.06 0.24 -12.52
C ALA A 19 -1.52 -1.15 -12.95
N SER A 20 -0.96 -2.22 -12.39
CA SER A 20 -1.27 -3.59 -12.80
C SER A 20 -2.63 -4.08 -12.30
N ILE A 21 -3.07 -3.61 -11.13
CA ILE A 21 -4.27 -4.12 -10.46
C ILE A 21 -5.52 -3.29 -10.78
N SER A 22 -5.35 -2.04 -11.22
CA SER A 22 -6.48 -1.15 -11.50
C SER A 22 -7.22 -1.56 -12.76
N SER A 23 -8.56 -1.42 -12.73
CA SER A 23 -9.41 -1.77 -13.87
C SER A 23 -9.26 -0.80 -15.04
N ALA A 24 -8.80 0.41 -14.76
CA ALA A 24 -8.47 1.43 -15.74
C ALA A 24 -7.15 2.07 -15.33
N ARG A 25 -6.59 2.90 -16.22
CA ARG A 25 -5.35 3.60 -15.90
C ARG A 25 -5.51 4.43 -14.63
N PRO A 26 -4.58 4.33 -13.66
CA PRO A 26 -4.64 5.14 -12.45
C PRO A 26 -4.64 6.63 -12.76
N LYS A 27 -5.39 7.38 -11.97
CA LYS A 27 -5.52 8.82 -12.10
C LYS A 27 -4.74 9.53 -11.02
N ILE A 28 -4.13 10.65 -11.37
CA ILE A 28 -3.50 11.53 -10.41
C ILE A 28 -4.59 12.42 -9.83
N ALA A 29 -4.77 12.35 -8.50
CA ALA A 29 -5.72 13.20 -7.83
C ALA A 29 -5.14 14.60 -7.66
N ASP A 30 -5.90 15.62 -8.04
CA ASP A 30 -5.49 17.01 -7.91
C ASP A 30 -6.14 17.63 -6.67
N TYR A 31 -5.36 17.68 -5.60
CA TYR A 31 -5.79 18.34 -4.37
C TYR A 31 -5.16 19.74 -4.32
N PRO A 32 -5.96 20.80 -4.46
CA PRO A 32 -5.42 22.16 -4.56
C PRO A 32 -4.73 22.65 -3.28
N PHE A 33 -4.94 21.96 -2.17
CA PHE A 33 -4.37 22.34 -0.87
C PHE A 33 -3.06 21.61 -0.54
N THR A 34 -2.49 20.87 -1.49
CA THR A 34 -1.22 20.13 -1.28
C THR A 34 -0.39 20.12 -2.55
N THR A 35 0.92 20.05 -2.39
CA THR A 35 1.86 19.84 -3.51
C THR A 35 1.99 18.38 -3.89
N LEU A 36 1.50 17.44 -3.06
CA LEU A 36 1.55 16.02 -3.33
C LEU A 36 0.33 15.59 -4.14
N GLN A 37 0.57 14.73 -5.12
CA GLN A 37 -0.47 14.23 -6.02
C GLN A 37 -0.56 12.71 -5.87
N PRO A 38 -1.50 12.20 -5.06
CA PRO A 38 -1.67 10.76 -4.94
C PRO A 38 -2.21 10.16 -6.24
N HIS A 39 -1.75 8.95 -6.54
CA HIS A 39 -2.28 8.17 -7.66
C HIS A 39 -3.39 7.28 -7.12
N LEU A 40 -4.55 7.33 -7.77
CA LEU A 40 -5.72 6.55 -7.37
C LEU A 40 -6.07 5.54 -8.44
N GLY A 41 -6.39 4.32 -8.04
CA GLY A 41 -6.84 3.28 -8.93
C GLY A 41 -8.10 2.62 -8.39
N ILE A 42 -9.00 2.25 -9.31
CA ILE A 42 -10.20 1.50 -8.97
C ILE A 42 -9.92 0.02 -9.24
N VAL A 43 -10.10 -0.82 -8.23
CA VAL A 43 -9.84 -2.25 -8.30
C VAL A 43 -11.17 -2.99 -8.17
N LYS A 44 -11.50 -3.80 -9.16
CA LYS A 44 -12.72 -4.61 -9.14
C LYS A 44 -12.46 -5.94 -8.44
N TYR A 45 -13.41 -6.34 -7.58
CA TYR A 45 -13.35 -7.64 -6.91
C TYR A 45 -14.77 -8.21 -6.83
N GLY A 46 -15.13 -9.06 -7.76
CA GLY A 46 -16.49 -9.57 -7.90
C GLY A 46 -17.28 -8.78 -8.94
N GLU A 47 -18.52 -9.19 -9.18
CA GLU A 47 -19.31 -8.67 -10.30
C GLU A 47 -19.66 -7.19 -10.17
N TYR A 48 -19.96 -6.75 -8.95
CA TYR A 48 -20.47 -5.39 -8.71
C TYR A 48 -19.72 -4.67 -7.59
N GLN A 49 -18.56 -5.17 -7.22
CA GLN A 49 -17.81 -4.60 -6.10
C GLN A 49 -16.47 -4.07 -6.56
N SER A 50 -16.08 -2.93 -6.01
CA SER A 50 -14.78 -2.34 -6.24
C SER A 50 -14.32 -1.58 -5.01
N PHE A 51 -13.03 -1.32 -4.94
CA PHE A 51 -12.44 -0.45 -3.94
C PHE A 51 -11.47 0.51 -4.59
N VAL A 52 -11.19 1.62 -3.92
CA VAL A 52 -10.22 2.61 -4.38
C VAL A 52 -8.92 2.40 -3.62
N MET A 53 -7.84 2.25 -4.36
CA MET A 53 -6.49 2.10 -3.83
C MET A 53 -5.68 3.35 -4.15
N ALA A 54 -4.93 3.85 -3.17
CA ALA A 54 -4.12 5.04 -3.33
C ALA A 54 -2.64 4.76 -3.07
N ASP A 55 -1.79 5.18 -3.99
CA ASP A 55 -0.36 5.35 -3.74
C ASP A 55 -0.16 6.82 -3.35
N ILE A 56 0.16 7.06 -2.08
CA ILE A 56 0.29 8.40 -1.54
C ILE A 56 1.77 8.73 -1.40
N PRO A 57 2.33 9.55 -2.32
CA PRO A 57 3.73 9.93 -2.22
C PRO A 57 4.02 10.63 -0.89
N GLY A 58 5.12 10.28 -0.28
CA GLY A 58 5.57 10.94 0.94
C GLY A 58 4.88 10.53 2.22
N ILE A 59 4.02 9.50 2.20
CA ILE A 59 3.40 9.02 3.44
C ILE A 59 4.47 8.54 4.44
N ILE A 60 5.57 8.02 3.92
CA ILE A 60 6.74 7.55 4.67
C ILE A 60 7.99 8.40 4.36
N GLU A 61 8.09 8.94 3.16
CA GLU A 61 9.31 9.48 2.56
C GLU A 61 9.69 10.91 3.01
N GLY A 62 9.47 11.25 4.27
CA GLY A 62 9.90 12.53 4.83
C GLY A 62 8.99 13.72 4.58
N ALA A 63 7.97 13.60 3.77
CA ALA A 63 6.92 14.61 3.62
C ALA A 63 6.09 14.75 4.90
N SER A 64 6.28 13.84 5.80
CA SER A 64 5.80 13.77 7.16
C SER A 64 6.13 14.99 8.01
N LYS A 65 7.07 15.81 7.59
CA LYS A 65 7.38 17.07 8.29
C LYS A 65 6.33 18.17 8.04
N GLY A 66 5.20 17.82 7.47
CA GLY A 66 4.06 18.72 7.30
C GLY A 66 4.17 19.67 6.13
N LYS A 67 5.30 19.73 5.46
CA LYS A 67 5.51 20.59 4.30
C LYS A 67 4.94 19.92 3.06
N GLY A 68 3.88 20.45 2.49
CA GLY A 68 3.25 19.92 1.29
C GLY A 68 2.04 19.02 1.55
N LEU A 69 1.78 18.64 2.80
CA LEU A 69 0.59 17.90 3.18
C LEU A 69 -0.33 18.86 3.93
N GLY A 70 -1.37 19.36 3.28
CA GLY A 70 -2.37 20.16 3.94
C GLY A 70 -3.15 19.34 4.98
N HIS A 71 -3.68 20.01 5.99
CA HIS A 71 -4.47 19.39 7.03
C HIS A 71 -5.65 18.57 6.50
N GLN A 72 -6.31 19.08 5.45
CA GLN A 72 -7.42 18.38 4.80
C GLN A 72 -6.95 17.11 4.10
N PHE A 73 -5.76 17.14 3.51
CA PHE A 73 -5.18 15.96 2.85
C PHE A 73 -4.88 14.85 3.87
N LEU A 74 -4.33 15.22 5.02
CA LEU A 74 -4.08 14.27 6.10
C LEU A 74 -5.37 13.61 6.58
N LYS A 75 -6.48 14.36 6.65
CA LYS A 75 -7.79 13.79 6.98
C LYS A 75 -8.24 12.75 5.96
N HIS A 76 -7.97 12.97 4.67
CA HIS A 76 -8.30 11.99 3.63
C HIS A 76 -7.49 10.71 3.79
N ILE A 77 -6.20 10.83 4.12
CA ILE A 77 -5.34 9.67 4.38
C ILE A 77 -5.84 8.90 5.59
N GLU A 78 -6.20 9.58 6.65
CA GLU A 78 -6.66 8.98 7.91
C GLU A 78 -7.96 8.19 7.76
N ARG A 79 -8.73 8.41 6.69
CA ARG A 79 -9.96 7.65 6.40
C ARG A 79 -9.70 6.32 5.71
N THR A 80 -8.47 6.04 5.34
CA THR A 80 -8.10 4.77 4.73
C THR A 80 -8.40 3.62 5.70
N ARG A 81 -9.07 2.58 5.21
CA ARG A 81 -9.56 1.47 6.05
C ARG A 81 -8.56 0.33 6.16
N LEU A 82 -7.71 0.17 5.17
CA LEU A 82 -6.76 -0.93 5.06
C LEU A 82 -5.44 -0.41 4.51
N LEU A 83 -4.35 -0.89 5.05
CA LEU A 83 -3.01 -0.55 4.56
C LEU A 83 -2.34 -1.78 3.96
N LEU A 84 -1.64 -1.60 2.86
CA LEU A 84 -0.74 -2.60 2.31
C LEU A 84 0.69 -2.12 2.52
N PHE A 85 1.45 -2.89 3.29
CA PHE A 85 2.89 -2.65 3.45
C PHE A 85 3.61 -3.40 2.34
N LEU A 86 4.12 -2.67 1.36
CA LEU A 86 4.86 -3.25 0.25
C LEU A 86 6.35 -3.27 0.56
N ILE A 87 6.92 -4.45 0.51
CA ILE A 87 8.33 -4.67 0.81
C ILE A 87 8.94 -5.45 -0.35
N ASP A 88 10.01 -4.90 -0.93
CA ASP A 88 10.74 -5.54 -2.02
C ASP A 88 11.37 -6.85 -1.51
N THR A 89 11.14 -7.96 -2.22
CA THR A 89 11.73 -9.24 -1.85
C THR A 89 13.26 -9.25 -1.98
N LEU A 90 13.85 -8.26 -2.64
CA LEU A 90 15.29 -8.09 -2.71
C LEU A 90 15.89 -7.43 -1.47
N GLU A 91 15.08 -6.92 -0.56
CA GLU A 91 15.58 -6.39 0.70
C GLU A 91 16.30 -7.48 1.50
N LYS A 92 17.46 -7.11 2.07
CA LYS A 92 18.27 -8.08 2.84
C LYS A 92 17.55 -8.59 4.06
N ASP A 93 16.83 -7.69 4.74
CA ASP A 93 16.05 -8.02 5.93
C ASP A 93 14.66 -7.40 5.83
N PRO A 94 13.70 -8.14 5.27
CA PRO A 94 12.33 -7.65 5.16
C PRO A 94 11.70 -7.27 6.51
N ALA A 95 12.06 -7.96 7.58
CA ALA A 95 11.56 -7.65 8.92
C ALA A 95 12.01 -6.26 9.38
N ASP A 96 13.27 -5.92 9.14
CA ASP A 96 13.78 -4.59 9.47
C ASP A 96 13.09 -3.51 8.64
N THR A 97 12.85 -3.78 7.36
CA THR A 97 12.13 -2.84 6.49
C THR A 97 10.70 -2.63 7.01
N TYR A 98 10.03 -3.69 7.40
CA TYR A 98 8.70 -3.60 7.98
C TYR A 98 8.68 -2.75 9.27
N GLU A 99 9.62 -3.01 10.17
CA GLU A 99 9.72 -2.23 11.42
C GLU A 99 10.01 -0.77 11.15
N LEU A 100 10.85 -0.46 10.17
CA LEU A 100 11.12 0.91 9.75
C LEU A 100 9.83 1.59 9.27
N LEU A 101 9.07 0.92 8.41
CA LEU A 101 7.81 1.46 7.88
C LEU A 101 6.79 1.68 8.99
N LYS A 102 6.66 0.74 9.91
CA LYS A 102 5.78 0.88 11.07
C LYS A 102 6.18 2.07 11.93
N GLN A 103 7.46 2.20 12.22
CA GLN A 103 7.95 3.27 13.09
C GLN A 103 7.73 4.63 12.45
N GLU A 104 7.99 4.76 11.15
CA GLU A 104 7.74 6.00 10.42
C GLU A 104 6.24 6.34 10.41
N LEU A 105 5.40 5.35 10.20
CA LEU A 105 3.96 5.54 10.23
C LEU A 105 3.50 5.99 11.62
N LEU A 106 4.00 5.36 12.68
CA LEU A 106 3.67 5.71 14.05
C LEU A 106 4.09 7.15 14.38
N ASN A 107 5.27 7.55 13.93
CA ASN A 107 5.80 8.88 14.21
C ASN A 107 5.02 9.99 13.53
N HIS A 108 4.49 9.75 12.34
CA HIS A 108 3.91 10.80 11.50
C HIS A 108 2.40 10.67 11.30
N HIS A 109 1.86 9.45 11.37
CA HIS A 109 0.44 9.17 11.15
C HIS A 109 -0.03 8.10 12.14
N PRO A 110 0.00 8.40 13.47
CA PRO A 110 -0.30 7.38 14.48
C PRO A 110 -1.69 6.75 14.33
N ASP A 111 -2.66 7.50 13.83
CA ASP A 111 -4.02 6.99 13.64
C ASP A 111 -4.10 5.87 12.60
N LEU A 112 -3.15 5.80 11.68
CA LEU A 112 -3.10 4.73 10.68
C LEU A 112 -2.54 3.42 11.23
N THR A 113 -1.80 3.46 12.33
CA THR A 113 -1.18 2.25 12.88
C THR A 113 -2.19 1.27 13.45
N ILE A 114 -3.41 1.72 13.75
CA ILE A 114 -4.49 0.87 14.25
C ILE A 114 -5.33 0.24 13.13
N ARG A 115 -5.06 0.60 11.88
CA ARG A 115 -5.81 0.05 10.74
C ARG A 115 -5.40 -1.40 10.49
N LYS A 116 -6.32 -2.17 9.93
CA LYS A 116 -6.00 -3.49 9.38
C LYS A 116 -4.92 -3.33 8.31
N HIS A 117 -4.03 -4.30 8.20
CA HIS A 117 -2.97 -4.26 7.21
C HIS A 117 -2.66 -5.63 6.64
N ILE A 118 -2.06 -5.63 5.46
CA ILE A 118 -1.50 -6.82 4.82
C ILE A 118 -0.04 -6.52 4.48
N ILE A 119 0.84 -7.46 4.75
CA ILE A 119 2.24 -7.37 4.34
C ILE A 119 2.38 -8.05 2.99
N VAL A 120 2.90 -7.33 2.01
CA VAL A 120 3.01 -7.78 0.63
C VAL A 120 4.45 -7.71 0.18
N GLY A 121 5.03 -8.86 -0.12
CA GLY A 121 6.35 -8.95 -0.76
C GLY A 121 6.20 -8.76 -2.26
N THR A 122 6.99 -7.85 -2.83
CA THR A 122 6.93 -7.52 -4.24
C THR A 122 8.13 -8.07 -5.00
N LYS A 123 8.02 -8.13 -6.31
CA LYS A 123 9.11 -8.52 -7.23
C LYS A 123 9.56 -9.98 -7.08
N ILE A 124 8.63 -10.88 -6.79
CA ILE A 124 8.94 -12.32 -6.70
C ILE A 124 9.49 -12.88 -8.03
N ASP A 125 9.17 -12.24 -9.14
CA ASP A 125 9.70 -12.60 -10.45
C ASP A 125 11.23 -12.45 -10.54
N ILE A 126 11.82 -11.60 -9.71
CA ILE A 126 13.27 -11.40 -9.64
C ILE A 126 13.89 -12.25 -8.54
N ASN A 127 13.20 -12.41 -7.42
CA ASN A 127 13.71 -13.15 -6.27
C ASN A 127 12.69 -14.17 -5.77
N ALA A 128 12.96 -15.45 -5.98
CA ALA A 128 12.09 -16.54 -5.54
C ALA A 128 12.33 -16.96 -4.09
N ASP A 129 13.40 -16.51 -3.46
CA ASP A 129 13.72 -16.87 -2.08
C ASP A 129 13.04 -15.91 -1.10
N HIS A 130 12.05 -16.42 -0.36
CA HIS A 130 11.28 -15.62 0.59
C HIS A 130 11.05 -16.38 1.91
N LYS A 131 12.05 -17.14 2.36
CA LYS A 131 11.89 -18.05 3.49
C LYS A 131 11.61 -17.38 4.83
N ASP A 132 12.06 -16.15 5.02
CA ASP A 132 11.99 -15.49 6.33
C ASP A 132 10.77 -14.59 6.51
N TRP A 133 9.85 -14.60 5.54
CA TRP A 133 8.69 -13.72 5.58
C TRP A 133 7.72 -14.07 6.72
N GLU A 134 7.64 -15.32 7.10
CA GLU A 134 6.80 -15.78 8.22
C GLU A 134 7.17 -15.12 9.56
N LYS A 135 8.42 -14.65 9.69
CA LYS A 135 8.88 -13.95 10.89
C LYS A 135 8.28 -12.57 11.03
N ILE A 136 7.82 -11.97 9.92
CA ILE A 136 7.25 -10.63 9.93
C ILE A 136 5.80 -10.69 10.38
N ASP A 137 5.01 -11.54 9.73
CA ASP A 137 3.61 -11.75 10.03
C ASP A 137 3.19 -13.10 9.46
N LYS A 138 2.19 -13.72 10.07
CA LYS A 138 1.60 -14.96 9.55
C LYS A 138 0.79 -14.72 8.28
N ASP A 139 0.21 -13.52 8.14
CA ASP A 139 -0.63 -13.13 7.02
C ASP A 139 0.15 -12.24 6.04
N TYR A 140 1.10 -12.83 5.35
CA TYR A 140 1.81 -12.13 4.28
C TYR A 140 1.45 -12.74 2.92
N LEU A 141 1.58 -11.93 1.87
CA LEU A 141 1.40 -12.37 0.49
C LEU A 141 2.62 -11.96 -0.33
N ILE A 142 3.01 -12.81 -1.25
CA ILE A 142 4.12 -12.52 -2.16
C ILE A 142 3.55 -12.41 -3.58
N ILE A 143 3.88 -11.33 -4.25
CA ILE A 143 3.31 -11.03 -5.57
C ILE A 143 4.37 -10.65 -6.60
N SER A 144 3.99 -10.75 -7.86
CA SER A 144 4.69 -10.09 -8.97
C SER A 144 3.68 -9.29 -9.77
N SER A 145 3.86 -7.98 -9.82
CA SER A 145 3.03 -7.11 -10.65
C SER A 145 3.30 -7.32 -12.15
N ILE A 146 4.46 -7.87 -12.50
CA ILE A 146 4.83 -8.12 -13.89
C ILE A 146 4.19 -9.40 -14.39
N SER A 147 4.32 -10.51 -13.66
CA SER A 147 3.77 -11.82 -14.09
C SER A 147 2.31 -12.01 -13.67
N GLY A 148 1.83 -11.24 -12.71
CA GLY A 148 0.50 -11.42 -12.13
C GLY A 148 0.44 -12.44 -10.99
N ALA A 149 1.56 -13.08 -10.65
CA ALA A 149 1.60 -14.07 -9.58
C ALA A 149 1.17 -13.47 -8.25
N GLY A 150 0.24 -14.13 -7.55
CA GLY A 150 -0.27 -13.70 -6.25
C GLY A 150 -1.28 -12.56 -6.29
N ILE A 151 -1.50 -11.92 -7.44
CA ILE A 151 -2.42 -10.79 -7.55
C ILE A 151 -3.88 -11.20 -7.28
N PRO A 152 -4.42 -12.30 -7.84
CA PRO A 152 -5.79 -12.70 -7.53
C PRO A 152 -6.01 -12.94 -6.03
N GLU A 153 -5.07 -13.56 -5.36
CA GLU A 153 -5.14 -13.83 -3.92
C GLU A 153 -5.11 -12.53 -3.12
N LEU A 154 -4.30 -11.57 -3.55
CA LEU A 154 -4.23 -10.25 -2.91
C LEU A 154 -5.56 -9.51 -3.02
N ILE A 155 -6.16 -9.47 -4.21
CA ILE A 155 -7.45 -8.82 -4.43
C ILE A 155 -8.53 -9.46 -3.56
N LYS A 156 -8.55 -10.79 -3.52
CA LYS A 156 -9.52 -11.54 -2.71
C LYS A 156 -9.35 -11.21 -1.22
N ARG A 157 -8.13 -11.18 -0.73
CA ARG A 157 -7.85 -10.88 0.69
C ARG A 157 -8.25 -9.46 1.06
N ILE A 158 -7.96 -8.50 0.18
CA ILE A 158 -8.37 -7.11 0.38
C ILE A 158 -9.89 -7.02 0.47
N GLY A 159 -10.59 -7.63 -0.47
CA GLY A 159 -12.05 -7.63 -0.48
C GLY A 159 -12.64 -8.23 0.79
N GLN A 160 -12.08 -9.33 1.27
CA GLN A 160 -12.50 -9.95 2.52
C GLN A 160 -12.35 -9.01 3.71
N LEU A 161 -11.18 -8.36 3.82
CA LEU A 161 -10.90 -7.45 4.94
C LEU A 161 -11.77 -6.19 4.90
N LEU A 162 -12.06 -5.67 3.72
CA LEU A 162 -12.93 -4.50 3.58
C LEU A 162 -14.39 -4.82 3.92
N ASN A 163 -14.82 -6.06 3.75
CA ASN A 163 -16.19 -6.49 4.08
C ASN A 163 -16.36 -6.92 5.54
N GLU A 164 -15.28 -7.04 6.28
CA GLU A 164 -15.35 -7.29 7.74
C GLU A 164 -15.75 -6.01 8.46
N ASN A 165 -16.70 -6.11 9.35
CA ASN A 165 -17.11 -4.99 10.21
C ASN A 165 -16.33 -4.94 11.50
#